data_7edceea0572fdfb20bbc36c3e4cc4b21
#
_entry.id   7edceea0572fdfb20bbc36c3e4cc4b21
#
_cell.length_a   1.000
_cell.length_b   1.000
_cell.length_c   1.000
_cell.angle_alpha   90.00
_cell.angle_beta   90.00
_cell.angle_gamma   90.00
#
_symmetry.space_group_name_H-M   'P 1'
#
loop_
_entity.id
_entity.type
_entity.pdbx_description
1 polymer ?
#
loop_
_entity_poly.entity_id
_entity_poly.type
_entity_poly.pdbx_seq_one_letter_code
_entity_poly.pdbx_strand_id
1 'polypeptide(L)'
;MKKYLALLLSMLLLVGCARIEPEQGGTKPEPGQPDDVSAKLLSQYALAEVKLPELPAEPSEEELWTAYEKLDYDKMGEEAYHKAQEELWDDFDARSRAYSDAVKALRGEGVDKTMTPALLGYSTKTVSKLLGGEAAANVVYSPANLYLALSMLTETVDGETRAQLLDLLGTEDEETVRTTANAIWRSLYTDSANSKTLLANSLWLSEGQAYKTETVERLANDYYASVFSAPMGTGDTNKAVQAWLNTNTGGLLADAAKNIETKPQTVMLLLSALYFKDRWSDEFYDGATSEDTFTAADGTAQRADFMHKTEDRASYVRGEGYTVAQLSFRGGERMIFLLPDEGTALTPLLRGEAALADLFTDVYDSDEAQTAKLVWSVPKFDVNSDLELTDALRALGVSDVFDFD
;
A
#
# COMPACT_ATOMS: atom_id res chain seq x y z
N MET A 1 -40.35 -9.94 6.89
CA MET A 1 -39.90 -9.95 5.48
C MET A 1 -38.43 -9.64 5.51
N LYS A 2 -37.63 -10.67 5.63
CA LYS A 2 -36.15 -10.58 5.57
C LYS A 2 -35.81 -10.33 4.10
N LYS A 3 -35.33 -9.12 3.79
CA LYS A 3 -34.82 -8.80 2.47
C LYS A 3 -33.38 -9.27 2.42
N TYR A 4 -33.09 -10.14 1.48
CA TYR A 4 -31.81 -10.71 1.14
C TYR A 4 -30.75 -9.61 0.91
N LEU A 5 -29.79 -9.52 1.80
CA LEU A 5 -28.60 -8.73 1.62
C LEU A 5 -27.59 -9.62 0.88
N ALA A 6 -27.68 -9.64 -0.44
CA ALA A 6 -26.65 -10.29 -1.26
C ALA A 6 -25.41 -9.38 -1.25
N LEU A 7 -24.55 -9.56 -0.25
CA LEU A 7 -23.24 -8.96 -0.20
C LEU A 7 -22.33 -9.76 -1.14
N LEU A 8 -22.28 -9.41 -2.42
CA LEU A 8 -21.14 -9.77 -3.24
C LEU A 8 -19.97 -8.93 -2.73
N LEU A 9 -19.28 -9.42 -1.71
CA LEU A 9 -17.98 -8.94 -1.32
C LEU A 9 -17.00 -9.41 -2.40
N SER A 10 -17.04 -8.76 -3.57
CA SER A 10 -15.93 -8.78 -4.50
C SER A 10 -14.85 -7.96 -3.81
N MET A 11 -14.19 -8.55 -2.81
CA MET A 11 -12.98 -8.04 -2.22
C MET A 11 -11.89 -8.30 -3.24
N LEU A 12 -11.92 -7.54 -4.33
CA LEU A 12 -10.77 -7.39 -5.19
C LEU A 12 -9.73 -6.62 -4.38
N LEU A 13 -8.95 -7.34 -3.58
CA LEU A 13 -7.64 -6.88 -3.19
C LEU A 13 -6.81 -6.91 -4.47
N LEU A 14 -6.93 -5.82 -5.24
CA LEU A 14 -6.00 -5.54 -6.30
C LEU A 14 -4.70 -5.18 -5.61
N VAL A 15 -3.96 -6.20 -5.30
CA VAL A 15 -2.61 -6.09 -4.77
C VAL A 15 -1.77 -5.46 -5.84
N GLY A 16 -1.15 -4.33 -5.51
CA GLY A 16 -0.34 -3.57 -6.44
C GLY A 16 0.74 -4.43 -7.07
N CYS A 17 1.06 -4.13 -8.33
CA CYS A 17 2.27 -4.65 -8.95
C CYS A 17 3.47 -4.15 -8.17
N ALA A 18 4.24 -5.04 -7.56
CA ALA A 18 5.55 -4.71 -7.04
C ALA A 18 6.54 -4.78 -8.20
N ARG A 19 7.00 -3.63 -8.68
CA ARG A 19 7.98 -3.54 -9.76
C ARG A 19 9.24 -2.88 -9.24
N ILE A 20 10.36 -3.59 -9.28
CA ILE A 20 11.69 -3.06 -9.02
C ILE A 20 12.40 -2.88 -10.35
N GLU A 21 12.41 -1.64 -10.85
CA GLU A 21 13.23 -1.22 -11.98
C GLU A 21 14.01 0.05 -11.63
N PRO A 22 15.25 0.23 -12.13
CA PRO A 22 15.85 1.55 -12.17
C PRO A 22 15.06 2.44 -13.14
N GLU A 23 14.81 3.68 -12.78
CA GLU A 23 14.21 4.64 -13.68
C GLU A 23 15.10 4.84 -14.92
N GLN A 24 14.72 4.22 -16.04
CA GLN A 24 15.11 4.77 -17.33
C GLN A 24 14.14 5.90 -17.62
N GLY A 25 14.66 7.10 -17.87
CA GLY A 25 13.95 8.36 -18.01
C GLY A 25 12.84 8.41 -19.06
N GLY A 26 11.80 7.65 -18.81
CA GLY A 26 10.53 7.70 -19.50
C GLY A 26 9.48 8.17 -18.49
N THR A 27 8.90 9.34 -18.71
CA THR A 27 7.71 9.81 -18.02
C THR A 27 6.61 8.75 -18.16
N LYS A 28 6.48 7.85 -17.17
CA LYS A 28 5.27 7.05 -17.02
C LYS A 28 4.14 7.98 -16.55
N PRO A 29 2.91 7.75 -17.03
CA PRO A 29 1.80 8.63 -16.70
C PRO A 29 1.65 8.73 -15.18
N GLU A 30 1.53 9.95 -14.70
CA GLU A 30 0.93 10.23 -13.39
C GLU A 30 -0.41 9.49 -13.27
N PRO A 31 -0.93 9.27 -12.04
CA PRO A 31 -2.26 8.67 -11.84
C PRO A 31 -3.22 9.24 -12.87
N GLY A 32 -3.71 8.38 -13.76
CA GLY A 32 -4.45 8.83 -14.91
C GLY A 32 -5.69 9.58 -14.46
N GLN A 33 -5.84 10.84 -14.83
CA GLN A 33 -7.10 11.54 -14.62
C GLN A 33 -8.21 10.77 -15.37
N PRO A 34 -9.38 10.56 -14.77
CA PRO A 34 -10.50 9.94 -15.45
C PRO A 34 -10.86 10.78 -16.68
N ASP A 35 -11.28 10.13 -17.76
CA ASP A 35 -11.85 10.86 -18.87
C ASP A 35 -13.11 11.66 -18.46
N ASP A 36 -13.50 12.65 -19.25
CA ASP A 36 -14.62 13.54 -18.93
C ASP A 36 -15.94 12.79 -18.65
N VAL A 37 -16.15 11.64 -19.28
CA VAL A 37 -17.36 10.81 -19.08
C VAL A 37 -17.29 10.13 -17.72
N SER A 38 -16.18 9.52 -17.40
CA SER A 38 -15.94 8.83 -16.13
C SER A 38 -15.97 9.82 -14.94
N ALA A 39 -15.34 10.99 -15.08
CA ALA A 39 -15.37 12.03 -14.08
C ALA A 39 -16.81 12.50 -13.79
N LYS A 40 -17.62 12.66 -14.83
CA LYS A 40 -19.04 13.01 -14.70
C LYS A 40 -19.86 11.92 -14.00
N LEU A 41 -19.62 10.64 -14.31
CA LEU A 41 -20.30 9.52 -13.65
C LEU A 41 -19.90 9.42 -12.18
N LEU A 42 -18.62 9.57 -11.85
CA LEU A 42 -18.15 9.60 -10.46
C LEU A 42 -18.83 10.71 -9.67
N SER A 43 -18.85 11.93 -10.19
CA SER A 43 -19.54 13.06 -9.55
C SER A 43 -21.06 12.85 -9.42
N GLN A 44 -21.69 12.23 -10.42
CA GLN A 44 -23.13 11.94 -10.39
C GLN A 44 -23.51 10.92 -9.31
N TYR A 45 -22.65 9.91 -9.09
CA TYR A 45 -22.93 8.82 -8.15
C TYR A 45 -22.44 9.13 -6.72
N ALA A 46 -21.64 10.17 -6.52
CA ALA A 46 -21.06 10.49 -5.24
C ALA A 46 -22.14 10.82 -4.18
N LEU A 47 -22.10 10.13 -3.05
CA LEU A 47 -22.80 10.47 -1.81
C LEU A 47 -21.90 11.27 -0.87
N ALA A 48 -20.62 10.90 -0.82
CA ALA A 48 -19.59 11.65 -0.13
C ALA A 48 -18.27 11.49 -0.90
N GLU A 49 -17.59 12.60 -1.11
CA GLU A 49 -16.23 12.63 -1.66
C GLU A 49 -15.23 12.82 -0.52
N VAL A 50 -14.20 12.02 -0.52
CA VAL A 50 -13.13 12.16 0.46
C VAL A 50 -12.36 13.45 0.21
N LYS A 51 -12.05 14.17 1.29
CA LYS A 51 -11.12 15.29 1.26
C LYS A 51 -9.77 14.80 1.73
N LEU A 52 -8.87 14.55 0.78
CA LEU A 52 -7.50 14.20 1.11
C LEU A 52 -6.79 15.39 1.75
N PRO A 53 -5.85 15.15 2.67
CA PRO A 53 -5.03 16.20 3.24
C PRO A 53 -4.23 16.92 2.15
N GLU A 54 -4.25 18.24 2.16
CA GLU A 54 -3.39 19.05 1.29
C GLU A 54 -2.01 19.18 1.94
N LEU A 55 -1.02 18.54 1.33
CA LEU A 55 0.38 18.69 1.72
C LEU A 55 1.04 19.77 0.84
N PRO A 56 1.94 20.61 1.40
CA PRO A 56 2.76 21.48 0.57
C PRO A 56 3.59 20.66 -0.42
N ALA A 57 3.94 21.24 -1.55
CA ALA A 57 4.82 20.55 -2.49
C ALA A 57 6.20 20.32 -1.84
N GLU A 58 6.63 19.04 -1.81
CA GLU A 58 7.99 18.72 -1.43
C GLU A 58 8.96 19.20 -2.51
N PRO A 59 10.00 19.99 -2.20
CA PRO A 59 10.99 20.38 -3.19
C PRO A 59 11.83 19.18 -3.59
N SER A 60 12.11 19.03 -4.88
CA SER A 60 12.98 17.97 -5.37
C SER A 60 14.43 18.47 -5.50
N GLU A 61 15.39 17.56 -5.30
CA GLU A 61 16.80 17.86 -5.58
C GLU A 61 17.01 18.25 -7.06
N GLU A 62 16.24 17.68 -7.98
CA GLU A 62 16.29 18.00 -9.40
C GLU A 62 15.89 19.46 -9.68
N GLU A 63 14.84 19.96 -9.00
CA GLU A 63 14.46 21.37 -9.07
C GLU A 63 15.60 22.27 -8.57
N LEU A 64 16.21 21.92 -7.44
CA LEU A 64 17.33 22.65 -6.85
C LEU A 64 18.52 22.70 -7.81
N TRP A 65 18.96 21.55 -8.33
CA TRP A 65 20.09 21.50 -9.26
C TRP A 65 19.79 22.19 -10.59
N THR A 66 18.55 22.06 -11.10
CA THR A 66 18.11 22.80 -12.30
C THR A 66 18.14 24.31 -12.08
N ALA A 67 17.80 24.79 -10.91
CA ALA A 67 17.90 26.20 -10.55
C ALA A 67 19.36 26.64 -10.40
N TYR A 68 20.18 25.78 -9.80
CA TYR A 68 21.61 26.01 -9.60
C TYR A 68 22.37 26.12 -10.93
N GLU A 69 22.11 25.25 -11.90
CA GLU A 69 22.72 25.29 -13.24
C GLU A 69 22.40 26.55 -14.04
N LYS A 70 21.32 27.24 -13.70
CA LYS A 70 20.96 28.54 -14.34
C LYS A 70 21.75 29.71 -13.80
N LEU A 71 22.48 29.56 -12.69
CA LEU A 71 23.33 30.59 -12.15
C LEU A 71 24.58 30.71 -13.02
N ASP A 72 24.86 31.94 -13.49
CA ASP A 72 25.98 32.26 -14.37
C ASP A 72 27.00 33.12 -13.60
N TYR A 73 28.07 32.49 -13.12
CA TYR A 73 29.11 33.14 -12.34
C TYR A 73 29.75 34.31 -13.07
N ASP A 74 30.01 34.15 -14.39
CA ASP A 74 30.70 35.18 -15.19
C ASP A 74 29.84 36.44 -15.38
N LYS A 75 28.51 36.25 -15.44
CA LYS A 75 27.59 37.41 -15.57
C LYS A 75 27.22 38.01 -14.22
N MET A 76 27.14 37.23 -13.17
CA MET A 76 26.69 37.67 -11.85
C MET A 76 27.83 38.28 -11.02
N GLY A 77 29.03 37.75 -11.17
CA GLY A 77 30.16 38.03 -10.28
C GLY A 77 30.06 37.26 -8.95
N GLU A 78 31.20 37.18 -8.25
CA GLU A 78 31.38 36.25 -7.09
C GLU A 78 30.34 36.48 -5.98
N GLU A 79 30.17 37.73 -5.52
CA GLU A 79 29.28 38.03 -4.39
C GLU A 79 27.80 37.72 -4.71
N ALA A 80 27.32 38.12 -5.90
CA ALA A 80 25.95 37.87 -6.32
C ALA A 80 25.69 36.38 -6.60
N TYR A 81 26.68 35.66 -7.12
CA TYR A 81 26.58 34.22 -7.36
C TYR A 81 26.45 33.46 -6.04
N HIS A 82 27.31 33.72 -5.05
CA HIS A 82 27.22 33.07 -3.74
C HIS A 82 25.92 33.39 -3.00
N LYS A 83 25.49 34.67 -3.08
CA LYS A 83 24.20 35.04 -2.50
C LYS A 83 23.02 34.32 -3.14
N ALA A 84 23.00 34.16 -4.46
CA ALA A 84 21.96 33.44 -5.16
C ALA A 84 21.96 31.93 -4.82
N GLN A 85 23.14 31.35 -4.62
CA GLN A 85 23.26 29.98 -4.13
C GLN A 85 22.67 29.82 -2.72
N GLU A 86 23.02 30.72 -1.80
CA GLU A 86 22.50 30.71 -0.43
C GLU A 86 20.97 30.87 -0.42
N GLU A 87 20.42 31.80 -1.21
CA GLU A 87 18.98 31.99 -1.34
C GLU A 87 18.25 30.72 -1.88
N LEU A 88 18.85 29.99 -2.85
CA LEU A 88 18.29 28.73 -3.35
C LEU A 88 18.26 27.63 -2.28
N TRP A 89 19.34 27.49 -1.51
CA TRP A 89 19.40 26.54 -0.43
C TRP A 89 18.45 26.88 0.72
N ASP A 90 18.37 28.16 1.08
CA ASP A 90 17.43 28.61 2.13
C ASP A 90 15.97 28.37 1.75
N ASP A 91 15.59 28.61 0.48
CA ASP A 91 14.25 28.30 -0.03
C ASP A 91 13.98 26.80 -0.02
N PHE A 92 14.91 25.99 -0.52
CA PHE A 92 14.80 24.53 -0.50
C PHE A 92 14.62 23.98 0.91
N ASP A 93 15.44 24.43 1.84
CA ASP A 93 15.37 24.03 3.25
C ASP A 93 14.07 24.48 3.93
N ALA A 94 13.59 25.68 3.61
CA ALA A 94 12.34 26.18 4.17
C ALA A 94 11.13 25.36 3.66
N ARG A 95 11.10 25.05 2.38
CA ARG A 95 10.05 24.22 1.76
C ARG A 95 10.11 22.78 2.27
N SER A 96 11.30 22.19 2.41
CA SER A 96 11.51 20.85 2.97
C SER A 96 11.00 20.75 4.41
N ARG A 97 11.30 21.76 5.23
CA ARG A 97 10.77 21.83 6.60
C ARG A 97 9.25 21.96 6.61
N ALA A 98 8.68 22.84 5.79
CA ALA A 98 7.23 23.01 5.72
C ALA A 98 6.50 21.71 5.32
N TYR A 99 7.05 20.97 4.36
CA TYR A 99 6.53 19.64 3.98
C TYR A 99 6.64 18.65 5.13
N SER A 100 7.81 18.53 5.75
CA SER A 100 8.05 17.62 6.88
C SER A 100 7.11 17.90 8.06
N ASP A 101 6.90 19.17 8.41
CA ASP A 101 6.00 19.60 9.49
C ASP A 101 4.54 19.24 9.14
N ALA A 102 4.12 19.44 7.90
CA ALA A 102 2.77 19.09 7.45
C ALA A 102 2.54 17.57 7.46
N VAL A 103 3.50 16.76 7.02
CA VAL A 103 3.45 15.29 7.10
C VAL A 103 3.39 14.84 8.55
N LYS A 104 4.21 15.42 9.43
CA LYS A 104 4.19 15.11 10.86
C LYS A 104 2.84 15.47 11.50
N ALA A 105 2.26 16.61 11.13
CA ALA A 105 0.94 17.00 11.60
C ALA A 105 -0.17 16.05 11.10
N LEU A 106 -0.09 15.60 9.84
CA LEU A 106 -1.00 14.61 9.28
C LEU A 106 -0.91 13.28 10.03
N ARG A 107 0.29 12.75 10.20
CA ARG A 107 0.53 11.47 10.88
C ARG A 107 0.06 11.52 12.34
N GLY A 108 0.16 12.66 13.01
CA GLY A 108 -0.18 12.83 14.41
C GLY A 108 0.62 11.84 15.27
N GLU A 109 -0.07 11.11 16.16
CA GLU A 109 0.55 10.04 16.96
C GLU A 109 0.70 8.74 16.15
N GLY A 110 0.00 8.65 15.00
CA GLY A 110 0.06 7.49 14.11
C GLY A 110 -0.41 6.20 14.77
N VAL A 111 0.18 5.08 14.34
CA VAL A 111 -0.01 3.77 14.98
C VAL A 111 0.84 3.71 16.24
N ASP A 112 0.20 3.78 17.39
CA ASP A 112 0.87 3.77 18.68
C ASP A 112 1.22 2.35 19.17
N LYS A 113 1.94 2.29 20.30
CA LYS A 113 2.36 1.03 20.91
C LYS A 113 1.21 0.18 21.44
N THR A 114 0.03 0.74 21.66
CA THR A 114 -1.14 0.00 22.14
C THR A 114 -1.84 -0.73 21.00
N MET A 115 -1.78 -0.18 19.77
CA MET A 115 -2.33 -0.77 18.56
C MET A 115 -1.43 -1.88 17.99
N THR A 116 -0.11 -1.75 18.16
CA THR A 116 0.89 -2.63 17.54
C THR A 116 0.65 -4.12 17.79
N PRO A 117 0.34 -4.62 19.02
CA PRO A 117 0.14 -6.06 19.25
C PRO A 117 -1.05 -6.63 18.48
N ALA A 118 -2.17 -5.90 18.40
CA ALA A 118 -3.35 -6.33 17.63
C ALA A 118 -3.04 -6.38 16.12
N LEU A 119 -2.38 -5.35 15.60
CA LEU A 119 -1.98 -5.29 14.19
C LEU A 119 -0.96 -6.38 13.83
N LEU A 120 0.00 -6.66 14.70
CA LEU A 120 0.96 -7.75 14.50
C LEU A 120 0.25 -9.11 14.50
N GLY A 121 -0.65 -9.34 15.46
CA GLY A 121 -1.45 -10.57 15.53
C GLY A 121 -2.33 -10.77 14.29
N TYR A 122 -3.02 -9.71 13.86
CA TYR A 122 -3.79 -9.70 12.62
C TYR A 122 -2.92 -10.00 11.39
N SER A 123 -1.79 -9.27 11.24
CA SER A 123 -0.89 -9.43 10.09
C SER A 123 -0.29 -10.82 10.04
N THR A 124 0.15 -11.36 11.18
CA THR A 124 0.69 -12.72 11.28
C THR A 124 -0.35 -13.77 10.87
N LYS A 125 -1.58 -13.69 11.38
CA LYS A 125 -2.67 -14.61 11.03
C LYS A 125 -2.99 -14.56 9.53
N THR A 126 -3.16 -13.36 8.97
CA THR A 126 -3.58 -13.20 7.57
C THR A 126 -2.46 -13.53 6.59
N VAL A 127 -1.21 -13.14 6.85
CA VAL A 127 -0.04 -13.52 6.04
C VAL A 127 0.18 -15.03 6.08
N SER A 128 0.17 -15.65 7.26
CA SER A 128 0.29 -17.10 7.39
C SER A 128 -0.78 -17.84 6.59
N LYS A 129 -2.01 -17.33 6.60
CA LYS A 129 -3.13 -17.97 5.88
C LYS A 129 -3.04 -17.76 4.36
N LEU A 130 -2.71 -16.55 3.91
CA LEU A 130 -2.74 -16.18 2.49
C LEU A 130 -1.45 -16.53 1.75
N LEU A 131 -0.29 -16.37 2.40
CA LEU A 131 1.02 -16.63 1.79
C LEU A 131 1.64 -17.97 2.22
N GLY A 132 1.20 -18.54 3.35
CA GLY A 132 1.68 -19.83 3.86
C GLY A 132 1.13 -21.07 3.12
N GLY A 133 0.49 -20.91 1.96
CA GLY A 133 0.00 -21.99 1.12
C GLY A 133 1.12 -22.76 0.41
N GLU A 134 0.76 -23.88 -0.25
CA GLU A 134 1.70 -24.71 -1.02
C GLU A 134 1.92 -24.19 -2.46
N ALA A 135 1.48 -22.99 -2.78
CA ALA A 135 1.58 -22.44 -4.13
C ALA A 135 3.03 -22.14 -4.50
N ALA A 136 3.50 -22.70 -5.60
CA ALA A 136 4.79 -22.39 -6.21
C ALA A 136 4.78 -21.06 -7.00
N ALA A 137 3.84 -20.18 -6.72
CA ALA A 137 3.66 -18.92 -7.43
C ALA A 137 4.11 -17.73 -6.56
N ASN A 138 4.58 -16.69 -7.22
CA ASN A 138 4.78 -15.39 -6.57
C ASN A 138 3.42 -14.81 -6.18
N VAL A 139 3.28 -14.36 -4.95
CA VAL A 139 2.04 -13.79 -4.43
C VAL A 139 2.35 -12.46 -3.77
N VAL A 140 1.51 -11.47 -4.05
CA VAL A 140 1.55 -10.15 -3.40
C VAL A 140 0.28 -9.98 -2.58
N TYR A 141 0.41 -9.52 -1.35
CA TYR A 141 -0.67 -9.28 -0.41
C TYR A 141 -0.37 -8.07 0.47
N SER A 142 -1.36 -7.24 0.73
CA SER A 142 -1.27 -6.08 1.62
C SER A 142 -2.13 -6.28 2.87
N PRO A 143 -1.54 -6.58 4.04
CA PRO A 143 -2.29 -6.64 5.31
C PRO A 143 -3.01 -5.32 5.62
N ALA A 144 -2.38 -4.18 5.35
CA ALA A 144 -2.96 -2.86 5.60
C ALA A 144 -4.25 -2.63 4.79
N ASN A 145 -4.25 -2.97 3.49
CA ASN A 145 -5.45 -2.82 2.65
C ASN A 145 -6.59 -3.71 3.14
N LEU A 146 -6.30 -4.96 3.46
CA LEU A 146 -7.32 -5.86 3.98
C LEU A 146 -7.84 -5.37 5.34
N TYR A 147 -6.97 -4.87 6.22
CA TYR A 147 -7.39 -4.27 7.50
C TYR A 147 -8.37 -3.12 7.27
N LEU A 148 -8.01 -2.17 6.40
CA LEU A 148 -8.85 -1.00 6.08
C LEU A 148 -10.21 -1.42 5.49
N ALA A 149 -10.22 -2.38 4.56
CA ALA A 149 -11.45 -2.87 3.95
C ALA A 149 -12.36 -3.57 4.96
N LEU A 150 -11.81 -4.45 5.82
CA LEU A 150 -12.59 -5.13 6.87
C LEU A 150 -13.08 -4.13 7.92
N SER A 151 -12.27 -3.12 8.26
CA SER A 151 -12.67 -2.06 9.18
C SER A 151 -13.83 -1.23 8.64
N MET A 152 -13.84 -0.88 7.35
CA MET A 152 -14.99 -0.23 6.72
C MET A 152 -16.23 -1.14 6.72
N LEU A 153 -16.04 -2.45 6.55
CA LEU A 153 -17.14 -3.40 6.59
C LEU A 153 -17.81 -3.46 7.96
N THR A 154 -17.08 -3.30 9.08
CA THR A 154 -17.67 -3.26 10.42
C THR A 154 -18.70 -2.15 10.59
N GLU A 155 -18.54 -1.01 9.87
CA GLU A 155 -19.47 0.11 9.90
C GLU A 155 -20.79 -0.16 9.16
N THR A 156 -20.84 -1.21 8.34
CA THR A 156 -21.98 -1.52 7.47
C THR A 156 -22.77 -2.74 7.91
N VAL A 157 -22.26 -3.51 8.87
CA VAL A 157 -22.89 -4.72 9.41
C VAL A 157 -23.15 -4.58 10.91
N ASP A 158 -23.91 -5.52 11.50
CA ASP A 158 -24.13 -5.59 12.95
C ASP A 158 -24.20 -7.05 13.44
N GLY A 159 -24.48 -7.22 14.73
CA GLY A 159 -24.64 -8.55 15.33
C GLY A 159 -23.41 -9.44 15.24
N GLU A 160 -23.63 -10.72 14.97
CA GLU A 160 -22.58 -11.74 14.91
C GLU A 160 -21.56 -11.47 13.78
N THR A 161 -22.01 -11.01 12.62
CA THR A 161 -21.11 -10.64 11.51
C THR A 161 -20.09 -9.60 11.93
N ARG A 162 -20.53 -8.56 12.66
CA ARG A 162 -19.62 -7.55 13.21
C ARG A 162 -18.68 -8.15 14.24
N ALA A 163 -19.16 -8.99 15.13
CA ALA A 163 -18.33 -9.63 16.16
C ALA A 163 -17.20 -10.47 15.55
N GLN A 164 -17.47 -11.24 14.49
CA GLN A 164 -16.47 -12.01 13.75
C GLN A 164 -15.39 -11.10 13.13
N LEU A 165 -15.78 -9.96 12.56
CA LEU A 165 -14.84 -9.00 11.99
C LEU A 165 -13.95 -8.37 13.07
N LEU A 166 -14.54 -7.96 14.21
CA LEU A 166 -13.81 -7.37 15.32
C LEU A 166 -12.79 -8.35 15.92
N ASP A 167 -13.17 -9.63 16.07
CA ASP A 167 -12.26 -10.68 16.55
C ASP A 167 -11.06 -10.86 15.63
N LEU A 168 -11.29 -10.91 14.30
CA LEU A 168 -10.20 -10.99 13.34
C LEU A 168 -9.29 -9.75 13.40
N LEU A 169 -9.87 -8.56 13.55
CA LEU A 169 -9.13 -7.29 13.65
C LEU A 169 -8.44 -7.10 15.02
N GLY A 170 -8.67 -8.02 15.96
CA GLY A 170 -7.97 -8.08 17.24
C GLY A 170 -8.51 -7.13 18.31
N THR A 171 -9.80 -6.78 18.24
CA THR A 171 -10.49 -5.92 19.22
C THR A 171 -11.97 -6.30 19.36
N GLU A 172 -12.60 -5.88 20.46
CA GLU A 172 -14.05 -6.02 20.68
C GLU A 172 -14.81 -4.70 20.48
N ASP A 173 -14.10 -3.62 20.11
CA ASP A 173 -14.64 -2.26 20.10
C ASP A 173 -14.50 -1.61 18.72
N GLU A 174 -15.63 -1.15 18.17
CA GLU A 174 -15.71 -0.48 16.86
C GLU A 174 -14.93 0.84 16.81
N GLU A 175 -14.91 1.59 17.92
CA GLU A 175 -14.18 2.86 17.99
C GLU A 175 -12.67 2.62 17.89
N THR A 176 -12.18 1.57 18.54
CA THR A 176 -10.79 1.12 18.44
C THR A 176 -10.44 0.73 17.00
N VAL A 177 -11.30 -0.02 16.28
CA VAL A 177 -11.09 -0.35 14.87
C VAL A 177 -10.99 0.93 14.03
N ARG A 178 -11.93 1.85 14.21
CA ARG A 178 -11.97 3.12 13.47
C ARG A 178 -10.72 3.96 13.72
N THR A 179 -10.34 4.11 14.98
CA THR A 179 -9.14 4.87 15.35
C THR A 179 -7.89 4.24 14.77
N THR A 180 -7.78 2.92 14.83
CA THR A 180 -6.64 2.18 14.28
C THR A 180 -6.60 2.29 12.75
N ALA A 181 -7.74 2.14 12.06
CA ALA A 181 -7.81 2.30 10.61
C ALA A 181 -7.41 3.73 10.17
N ASN A 182 -7.89 4.75 10.88
CA ASN A 182 -7.51 6.14 10.64
C ASN A 182 -6.00 6.35 10.87
N ALA A 183 -5.43 5.80 11.95
CA ALA A 183 -4.01 5.88 12.25
C ALA A 183 -3.16 5.18 11.18
N ILE A 184 -3.57 3.99 10.70
CA ILE A 184 -2.90 3.27 9.60
C ILE A 184 -2.89 4.14 8.36
N TRP A 185 -4.05 4.65 7.94
CA TRP A 185 -4.16 5.45 6.73
C TRP A 185 -3.25 6.69 6.79
N ARG A 186 -3.32 7.45 7.89
CA ARG A 186 -2.53 8.67 8.09
C ARG A 186 -1.03 8.39 8.20
N SER A 187 -0.64 7.27 8.81
CA SER A 187 0.77 6.87 8.94
C SER A 187 1.41 6.50 7.61
N LEU A 188 0.62 5.89 6.71
CA LEU A 188 1.11 5.40 5.43
C LEU A 188 0.99 6.45 4.30
N TYR A 189 0.02 7.38 4.38
CA TYR A 189 -0.23 8.32 3.30
C TYR A 189 0.95 9.24 3.06
N THR A 190 1.45 9.23 1.84
CA THR A 190 2.50 10.12 1.33
C THR A 190 2.21 10.42 -0.13
N ASP A 191 2.20 11.69 -0.50
CA ASP A 191 2.10 12.14 -1.90
C ASP A 191 3.12 13.25 -2.13
N SER A 192 4.31 12.86 -2.54
CA SER A 192 5.43 13.77 -2.78
C SER A 192 6.07 13.53 -4.15
N ALA A 193 7.00 14.37 -4.51
CA ALA A 193 7.78 14.21 -5.73
C ALA A 193 8.69 12.97 -5.67
N ASN A 194 9.19 12.62 -4.49
CA ASN A 194 10.19 11.57 -4.27
C ASN A 194 9.59 10.24 -3.86
N SER A 195 8.48 10.26 -3.10
CA SER A 195 7.81 9.07 -2.57
C SER A 195 6.30 9.20 -2.67
N LYS A 196 5.62 8.13 -3.01
CA LYS A 196 4.16 8.07 -3.05
C LYS A 196 3.67 6.79 -2.38
N THR A 197 2.82 6.95 -1.38
CA THR A 197 2.01 5.89 -0.79
C THR A 197 0.57 6.39 -0.75
N LEU A 198 -0.18 6.07 -1.80
CA LEU A 198 -1.55 6.50 -1.96
C LEU A 198 -2.48 5.37 -1.56
N LEU A 199 -3.31 5.63 -0.55
CA LEU A 199 -4.35 4.70 -0.12
C LEU A 199 -5.70 5.28 -0.52
N ALA A 200 -6.47 4.51 -1.27
CA ALA A 200 -7.78 4.91 -1.72
C ALA A 200 -8.82 3.85 -1.35
N ASN A 201 -9.87 4.28 -0.68
CA ASN A 201 -10.96 3.44 -0.25
C ASN A 201 -12.27 3.92 -0.89
N SER A 202 -13.16 3.00 -1.26
CA SER A 202 -14.50 3.36 -1.69
C SER A 202 -15.56 2.33 -1.32
N LEU A 203 -16.76 2.84 -1.08
CA LEU A 203 -17.97 2.06 -0.91
C LEU A 203 -18.95 2.43 -2.02
N TRP A 204 -19.45 1.44 -2.75
CA TRP A 204 -20.45 1.58 -3.79
C TRP A 204 -21.73 0.89 -3.36
N LEU A 205 -22.80 1.63 -3.22
CA LEU A 205 -24.14 1.13 -2.87
C LEU A 205 -25.00 1.01 -4.12
N SER A 206 -25.83 -0.02 -4.17
CA SER A 206 -26.87 -0.10 -5.20
C SER A 206 -27.85 1.06 -5.06
N GLU A 207 -28.23 1.65 -6.18
CA GLU A 207 -29.22 2.74 -6.22
C GLU A 207 -30.54 2.32 -5.55
N GLY A 208 -31.07 3.19 -4.69
CA GLY A 208 -32.26 2.91 -3.90
C GLY A 208 -32.02 2.10 -2.62
N GLN A 209 -30.80 1.67 -2.35
CA GLN A 209 -30.44 1.05 -1.07
C GLN A 209 -30.50 2.10 0.04
N ALA A 210 -31.21 1.77 1.12
CA ALA A 210 -31.25 2.64 2.30
C ALA A 210 -29.88 2.62 3.01
N TYR A 211 -29.42 3.78 3.44
CA TYR A 211 -28.21 3.97 4.21
C TYR A 211 -28.40 5.00 5.32
N LYS A 212 -27.54 4.97 6.32
CA LYS A 212 -27.47 5.99 7.36
C LYS A 212 -26.47 7.08 6.94
N THR A 213 -26.88 8.33 6.96
CA THR A 213 -26.01 9.47 6.62
C THR A 213 -24.76 9.49 7.49
N GLU A 214 -24.90 9.20 8.78
CA GLU A 214 -23.81 9.12 9.73
C GLU A 214 -22.74 8.07 9.33
N THR A 215 -23.15 6.92 8.79
CA THR A 215 -22.23 5.89 8.30
C THR A 215 -21.46 6.40 7.07
N VAL A 216 -22.14 7.08 6.14
CA VAL A 216 -21.50 7.66 4.96
C VAL A 216 -20.48 8.74 5.36
N GLU A 217 -20.86 9.64 6.26
CA GLU A 217 -19.96 10.68 6.78
C GLU A 217 -18.77 10.09 7.51
N ARG A 218 -18.97 9.04 8.31
CA ARG A 218 -17.91 8.34 9.04
C ARG A 218 -16.94 7.67 8.10
N LEU A 219 -17.41 6.97 7.06
CA LEU A 219 -16.56 6.37 6.05
C LEU A 219 -15.69 7.42 5.33
N ALA A 220 -16.26 8.58 5.01
CA ALA A 220 -15.52 9.65 4.35
C ALA A 220 -14.48 10.32 5.28
N ASN A 221 -14.83 10.57 6.55
CA ASN A 221 -14.00 11.35 7.46
C ASN A 221 -12.94 10.51 8.19
N ASP A 222 -13.30 9.28 8.60
CA ASP A 222 -12.45 8.46 9.45
C ASP A 222 -11.66 7.41 8.66
N TYR A 223 -12.20 6.93 7.53
CA TYR A 223 -11.56 5.93 6.68
C TYR A 223 -11.05 6.48 5.35
N TYR A 224 -11.21 7.78 5.11
CA TYR A 224 -10.86 8.42 3.84
C TYR A 224 -11.44 7.68 2.64
N ALA A 225 -12.70 7.25 2.75
CA ALA A 225 -13.38 6.48 1.73
C ALA A 225 -14.39 7.32 0.96
N SER A 226 -14.31 7.30 -0.37
CA SER A 226 -15.36 7.85 -1.23
C SER A 226 -16.58 6.94 -1.22
N VAL A 227 -17.79 7.51 -1.09
CA VAL A 227 -19.03 6.72 -1.04
C VAL A 227 -19.91 7.08 -2.22
N PHE A 228 -20.36 6.07 -2.95
CA PHE A 228 -21.15 6.21 -4.17
C PHE A 228 -22.47 5.45 -4.08
N SER A 229 -23.50 5.93 -4.78
CA SER A 229 -24.73 5.20 -5.04
C SER A 229 -24.97 5.12 -6.54
N ALA A 230 -25.01 3.90 -7.09
CA ALA A 230 -25.02 3.69 -8.52
C ALA A 230 -25.95 2.53 -8.93
N PRO A 231 -26.52 2.55 -10.16
CA PRO A 231 -27.34 1.47 -10.70
C PRO A 231 -26.45 0.26 -11.05
N MET A 232 -26.32 -0.69 -10.12
CA MET A 232 -25.46 -1.86 -10.28
C MET A 232 -25.84 -2.71 -11.49
N GLY A 233 -24.83 -3.34 -12.11
CA GLY A 233 -24.98 -4.16 -13.32
C GLY A 233 -25.08 -3.35 -14.61
N THR A 234 -24.86 -2.05 -14.57
CA THR A 234 -24.87 -1.21 -15.78
C THR A 234 -23.44 -0.94 -16.28
N GLY A 235 -23.31 -0.73 -17.60
CA GLY A 235 -22.01 -0.40 -18.19
C GLY A 235 -21.44 0.92 -17.68
N ASP A 236 -22.30 1.89 -17.31
CA ASP A 236 -21.84 3.17 -16.78
C ASP A 236 -21.29 3.03 -15.35
N THR A 237 -21.96 2.22 -14.51
CA THR A 237 -21.41 1.90 -13.17
C THR A 237 -20.07 1.17 -13.28
N ASN A 238 -19.94 0.17 -14.16
CA ASN A 238 -18.70 -0.54 -14.37
C ASN A 238 -17.57 0.40 -14.82
N LYS A 239 -17.85 1.31 -15.77
CA LYS A 239 -16.88 2.34 -16.18
C LYS A 239 -16.46 3.27 -15.04
N ALA A 240 -17.41 3.71 -14.21
CA ALA A 240 -17.11 4.57 -13.07
C ALA A 240 -16.22 3.85 -12.04
N VAL A 241 -16.53 2.59 -11.70
CA VAL A 241 -15.71 1.76 -10.81
C VAL A 241 -14.31 1.55 -11.37
N GLN A 242 -14.20 1.18 -12.64
CA GLN A 242 -12.93 0.96 -13.33
C GLN A 242 -12.09 2.26 -13.38
N ALA A 243 -12.73 3.40 -13.68
CA ALA A 243 -12.05 4.69 -13.71
C ALA A 243 -11.59 5.12 -12.32
N TRP A 244 -12.41 4.93 -11.29
CA TRP A 244 -12.02 5.22 -9.92
C TRP A 244 -10.77 4.41 -9.52
N LEU A 245 -10.78 3.12 -9.79
CA LEU A 245 -9.63 2.25 -9.49
C LEU A 245 -8.39 2.67 -10.27
N ASN A 246 -8.53 2.89 -11.58
CA ASN A 246 -7.41 3.27 -12.45
C ASN A 246 -6.76 4.59 -11.98
N THR A 247 -7.58 5.59 -11.62
CA THR A 247 -7.09 6.87 -11.10
C THR A 247 -6.32 6.68 -9.80
N ASN A 248 -6.85 5.88 -8.87
CA ASN A 248 -6.28 5.73 -7.54
C ASN A 248 -5.11 4.72 -7.45
N THR A 249 -4.80 4.01 -8.54
CA THR A 249 -3.67 3.07 -8.62
C THR A 249 -2.58 3.51 -9.62
N GLY A 250 -2.60 4.78 -10.04
CA GLY A 250 -1.63 5.28 -10.99
C GLY A 250 -1.64 4.56 -12.35
N GLY A 251 -2.77 3.97 -12.73
CA GLY A 251 -2.91 3.20 -13.97
C GLY A 251 -2.31 1.80 -13.93
N LEU A 252 -1.67 1.39 -12.85
CA LEU A 252 -1.02 0.08 -12.73
C LEU A 252 -2.00 -1.09 -12.82
N LEU A 253 -3.24 -0.88 -12.39
CA LEU A 253 -4.30 -1.90 -12.40
C LEU A 253 -5.30 -1.72 -13.56
N ALA A 254 -4.94 -0.94 -14.60
CA ALA A 254 -5.84 -0.65 -15.71
C ALA A 254 -6.36 -1.92 -16.41
N ASP A 255 -5.53 -2.94 -16.59
CA ASP A 255 -5.94 -4.19 -17.23
C ASP A 255 -6.78 -5.08 -16.30
N ALA A 256 -6.43 -5.18 -15.03
CA ALA A 256 -7.24 -5.89 -14.04
C ALA A 256 -8.59 -5.21 -13.82
N ALA A 257 -8.62 -3.89 -13.78
CA ALA A 257 -9.84 -3.09 -13.62
C ALA A 257 -10.88 -3.38 -14.71
N LYS A 258 -10.47 -3.66 -15.95
CA LYS A 258 -11.38 -3.98 -17.06
C LYS A 258 -12.26 -5.22 -16.81
N ASN A 259 -11.83 -6.10 -15.92
CA ASN A 259 -12.56 -7.32 -15.56
C ASN A 259 -13.55 -7.12 -14.42
N ILE A 260 -13.57 -5.92 -13.80
CA ILE A 260 -14.50 -5.62 -12.71
C ILE A 260 -15.86 -5.31 -13.33
N GLU A 261 -16.83 -6.17 -13.02
CA GLU A 261 -18.21 -6.02 -13.42
C GLU A 261 -19.13 -6.16 -12.20
N THR A 262 -19.96 -5.16 -11.98
CA THR A 262 -21.06 -5.26 -11.02
C THR A 262 -22.22 -6.04 -11.63
N LYS A 263 -23.02 -6.71 -10.79
CA LYS A 263 -24.23 -7.42 -11.21
C LYS A 263 -25.47 -6.68 -10.72
N PRO A 264 -26.64 -6.82 -11.38
CA PRO A 264 -27.87 -6.17 -10.92
C PRO A 264 -28.24 -6.54 -9.47
N GLN A 265 -27.77 -7.69 -8.98
CA GLN A 265 -27.99 -8.18 -7.61
C GLN A 265 -26.94 -7.67 -6.61
N THR A 266 -25.87 -7.03 -7.08
CA THR A 266 -24.87 -6.43 -6.20
C THR A 266 -25.51 -5.36 -5.34
N VAL A 267 -25.51 -5.55 -4.04
CA VAL A 267 -26.05 -4.58 -3.08
C VAL A 267 -24.99 -3.55 -2.69
N MET A 268 -23.74 -4.03 -2.52
CA MET A 268 -22.62 -3.22 -2.09
C MET A 268 -21.33 -3.77 -2.69
N LEU A 269 -20.40 -2.85 -3.05
CA LEU A 269 -19.04 -3.16 -3.47
C LEU A 269 -18.09 -2.29 -2.65
N LEU A 270 -17.14 -2.92 -1.98
CA LEU A 270 -16.05 -2.28 -1.25
C LEU A 270 -14.76 -2.42 -2.06
N LEU A 271 -14.05 -1.32 -2.24
CA LEU A 271 -12.74 -1.31 -2.87
C LEU A 271 -11.73 -0.63 -1.95
N SER A 272 -10.56 -1.23 -1.82
CA SER A 272 -9.40 -0.62 -1.19
C SER A 272 -8.21 -0.81 -2.12
N ALA A 273 -7.49 0.26 -2.41
CA ALA A 273 -6.33 0.26 -3.27
C ALA A 273 -5.16 0.93 -2.57
N LEU A 274 -3.96 0.40 -2.81
CA LEU A 274 -2.71 1.00 -2.37
C LEU A 274 -1.78 1.12 -3.57
N TYR A 275 -1.23 2.30 -3.76
CA TYR A 275 -0.17 2.58 -4.71
C TYR A 275 1.07 2.99 -3.92
N PHE A 276 2.19 2.31 -4.14
CA PHE A 276 3.48 2.63 -3.54
C PHE A 276 4.53 2.83 -4.63
N LYS A 277 5.25 3.94 -4.54
CA LYS A 277 6.39 4.25 -5.39
C LYS A 277 7.42 5.00 -4.56
N ASP A 278 8.66 4.51 -4.54
CA ASP A 278 9.76 5.18 -3.86
C ASP A 278 11.10 4.84 -4.52
N ARG A 279 12.14 5.56 -4.12
CA ARG A 279 13.52 5.33 -4.54
C ARG A 279 14.33 4.78 -3.37
N TRP A 280 15.33 3.96 -3.66
CA TRP A 280 16.27 3.51 -2.66
C TRP A 280 17.01 4.71 -2.04
N SER A 281 17.16 4.74 -0.71
CA SER A 281 17.97 5.76 -0.02
C SER A 281 19.43 5.71 -0.48
N ASP A 282 19.95 4.50 -0.65
CA ASP A 282 21.25 4.21 -1.24
C ASP A 282 21.02 3.35 -2.49
N GLU A 283 21.09 3.99 -3.64
CA GLU A 283 20.71 3.41 -4.93
C GLU A 283 21.68 2.32 -5.37
N PHE A 284 21.16 1.34 -6.10
CA PHE A 284 21.97 0.39 -6.82
C PHE A 284 22.60 1.08 -8.03
N TYR A 285 23.91 0.93 -8.20
CA TYR A 285 24.60 1.46 -9.36
C TYR A 285 24.21 0.66 -10.62
N ASP A 286 23.68 1.33 -11.63
CA ASP A 286 23.18 0.69 -12.86
C ASP A 286 24.23 -0.21 -13.53
N GLY A 287 25.49 0.23 -13.55
CA GLY A 287 26.59 -0.54 -14.10
C GLY A 287 26.94 -1.81 -13.32
N ALA A 288 26.39 -1.99 -12.12
CA ALA A 288 26.52 -3.21 -11.33
C ALA A 288 25.34 -4.18 -11.51
N THR A 289 24.37 -3.84 -12.37
CA THR A 289 23.29 -4.77 -12.73
C THR A 289 23.79 -5.77 -13.77
N SER A 290 23.58 -7.05 -13.53
CA SER A 290 23.98 -8.12 -14.45
C SER A 290 22.95 -9.24 -14.50
N GLU A 291 22.85 -9.88 -15.67
CA GLU A 291 22.01 -11.05 -15.85
C GLU A 291 22.59 -12.26 -15.11
N ASP A 292 21.75 -12.91 -14.27
CA ASP A 292 22.10 -14.13 -13.57
C ASP A 292 20.91 -15.09 -13.55
N THR A 293 21.09 -16.27 -12.94
CA THR A 293 20.07 -17.30 -12.85
C THR A 293 19.27 -17.16 -11.57
N PHE A 294 17.97 -16.98 -11.69
CA PHE A 294 17.03 -17.12 -10.60
C PHE A 294 16.46 -18.54 -10.60
N THR A 295 16.55 -19.23 -9.47
CA THR A 295 15.98 -20.56 -9.29
C THR A 295 14.70 -20.45 -8.46
N ALA A 296 13.56 -20.77 -9.07
CA ALA A 296 12.27 -20.77 -8.40
C ALA A 296 12.15 -21.93 -7.39
N ALA A 297 11.12 -21.89 -6.52
CA ALA A 297 10.90 -22.88 -5.48
C ALA A 297 10.66 -24.31 -6.03
N ASP A 298 10.16 -24.45 -7.25
CA ASP A 298 9.99 -25.74 -7.96
C ASP A 298 11.29 -26.23 -8.65
N GLY A 299 12.40 -25.50 -8.51
CA GLY A 299 13.68 -25.79 -9.15
C GLY A 299 13.79 -25.28 -10.59
N THR A 300 12.78 -24.62 -11.13
CA THR A 300 12.85 -24.02 -12.47
C THR A 300 13.85 -22.86 -12.46
N ALA A 301 14.82 -22.90 -13.40
CA ALA A 301 15.81 -21.84 -13.59
C ALA A 301 15.35 -20.87 -14.69
N GLN A 302 15.43 -19.57 -14.42
CA GLN A 302 15.17 -18.51 -15.38
C GLN A 302 16.24 -17.41 -15.30
N ARG A 303 16.43 -16.67 -16.40
CA ARG A 303 17.34 -15.53 -16.41
C ARG A 303 16.62 -14.29 -15.92
N ALA A 304 17.29 -13.54 -15.06
CA ALA A 304 16.80 -12.26 -14.56
C ALA A 304 17.98 -11.29 -14.38
N ASP A 305 17.68 -10.00 -14.47
CA ASP A 305 18.65 -8.96 -14.14
C ASP A 305 18.73 -8.82 -12.62
N PHE A 306 19.92 -8.98 -12.08
CA PHE A 306 20.20 -8.79 -10.66
C PHE A 306 20.91 -7.47 -10.42
N MET A 307 20.40 -6.68 -9.50
CA MET A 307 21.03 -5.48 -8.97
C MET A 307 21.99 -5.87 -7.86
N HIS A 308 23.22 -5.36 -7.89
CA HIS A 308 24.25 -5.70 -6.92
C HIS A 308 24.73 -4.47 -6.15
N LYS A 309 24.89 -4.64 -4.84
CA LYS A 309 25.59 -3.66 -4.00
C LYS A 309 26.23 -4.34 -2.79
N THR A 310 27.14 -3.65 -2.15
CA THR A 310 27.81 -4.10 -0.92
C THR A 310 27.72 -3.03 0.13
N GLU A 311 27.30 -3.42 1.33
CA GLU A 311 27.33 -2.59 2.52
C GLU A 311 28.34 -3.19 3.51
N ASP A 312 29.39 -2.45 3.82
CA ASP A 312 30.47 -2.96 4.70
C ASP A 312 30.02 -3.15 6.16
N ARG A 313 28.95 -2.44 6.55
CA ARG A 313 28.35 -2.54 7.89
C ARG A 313 26.84 -2.37 7.76
N ALA A 314 26.11 -3.46 7.65
CA ALA A 314 24.67 -3.48 7.64
C ALA A 314 24.13 -4.37 8.76
N SER A 315 22.95 -4.04 9.26
CA SER A 315 22.26 -4.81 10.29
C SER A 315 21.46 -5.94 9.66
N TYR A 316 21.42 -7.07 10.34
CA TYR A 316 20.62 -8.23 9.98
C TYR A 316 20.22 -9.01 11.24
N VAL A 317 19.14 -9.78 11.14
CA VAL A 317 18.71 -10.75 12.17
C VAL A 317 18.90 -12.16 11.65
N ARG A 318 19.41 -13.05 12.49
CA ARG A 318 19.59 -14.45 12.19
C ARG A 318 18.60 -15.30 12.95
N GLY A 319 17.58 -15.79 12.27
CA GLY A 319 16.60 -16.73 12.81
C GLY A 319 16.99 -18.19 12.57
N GLU A 320 16.11 -19.10 12.99
CA GLU A 320 16.29 -20.53 12.76
C GLU A 320 15.92 -20.90 11.31
N GLY A 321 16.93 -21.10 10.47
CA GLY A 321 16.77 -21.47 9.07
C GLY A 321 16.52 -20.29 8.11
N TYR A 322 16.75 -19.05 8.55
CA TYR A 322 16.60 -17.86 7.71
C TYR A 322 17.46 -16.68 8.18
N THR A 323 17.58 -15.71 7.31
CA THR A 323 18.18 -14.40 7.63
C THR A 323 17.20 -13.31 7.20
N VAL A 324 17.04 -12.27 8.03
CA VAL A 324 16.30 -11.05 7.71
C VAL A 324 17.26 -9.88 7.59
N ALA A 325 17.14 -9.12 6.52
CA ALA A 325 17.85 -7.87 6.31
C ALA A 325 16.95 -6.87 5.58
N GLN A 326 17.32 -5.58 5.60
CA GLN A 326 16.47 -4.55 5.04
C GLN A 326 17.26 -3.52 4.24
N LEU A 327 16.56 -2.89 3.28
CA LEU A 327 17.00 -1.73 2.53
C LEU A 327 15.99 -0.60 2.74
N SER A 328 16.48 0.63 2.93
CA SER A 328 15.64 1.79 3.15
C SER A 328 15.30 2.50 1.84
N PHE A 329 14.10 3.06 1.78
CA PHE A 329 13.67 3.99 0.75
C PHE A 329 13.88 5.44 1.22
N ARG A 330 13.84 6.39 0.29
CA ARG A 330 14.04 7.82 0.56
C ARG A 330 12.91 8.41 1.41
N GLY A 331 11.67 7.92 1.25
CA GLY A 331 10.51 8.32 2.03
C GLY A 331 10.52 7.84 3.49
N GLY A 332 11.48 6.99 3.85
CA GLY A 332 11.63 6.42 5.19
C GLY A 332 11.03 5.02 5.35
N GLU A 333 10.33 4.52 4.34
CA GLU A 333 9.85 3.14 4.28
C GLU A 333 11.02 2.17 4.07
N ARG A 334 10.75 0.89 4.29
CA ARG A 334 11.78 -0.16 4.19
C ARG A 334 11.28 -1.34 3.40
N MET A 335 12.19 -1.96 2.65
CA MET A 335 11.99 -3.27 2.09
C MET A 335 12.76 -4.29 2.92
N ILE A 336 12.02 -5.17 3.57
CA ILE A 336 12.56 -6.22 4.42
C ILE A 336 12.61 -7.51 3.61
N PHE A 337 13.75 -8.17 3.62
CA PHE A 337 13.99 -9.42 2.92
C PHE A 337 14.15 -10.54 3.96
N LEU A 338 13.29 -11.56 3.86
CA LEU A 338 13.48 -12.82 4.58
C LEU A 338 14.04 -13.85 3.61
N LEU A 339 15.28 -14.24 3.80
CA LEU A 339 15.99 -15.21 2.96
C LEU A 339 16.09 -16.55 3.71
N PRO A 340 15.39 -17.61 3.25
CA PRO A 340 15.59 -18.95 3.79
C PRO A 340 17.02 -19.45 3.58
N ASP A 341 17.53 -20.25 4.51
CA ASP A 341 18.79 -20.96 4.33
C ASP A 341 18.70 -21.99 3.21
N GLU A 342 19.83 -22.34 2.63
CA GLU A 342 19.90 -23.38 1.61
C GLU A 342 19.22 -24.69 2.09
N GLY A 343 18.25 -25.16 1.33
CA GLY A 343 17.48 -26.35 1.67
C GLY A 343 16.29 -26.11 2.64
N THR A 344 16.10 -24.88 3.13
CA THR A 344 14.95 -24.54 3.96
C THR A 344 13.80 -24.04 3.07
N ALA A 345 12.61 -24.65 3.21
CA ALA A 345 11.43 -24.21 2.49
C ALA A 345 10.85 -22.92 3.09
N LEU A 346 10.36 -22.01 2.23
CA LEU A 346 9.77 -20.73 2.66
C LEU A 346 8.43 -20.94 3.39
N THR A 347 7.59 -21.87 2.93
CA THR A 347 6.22 -22.08 3.47
C THR A 347 6.17 -22.29 4.98
N PRO A 348 7.00 -23.16 5.61
CA PRO A 348 7.02 -23.30 7.06
C PRO A 348 7.41 -21.99 7.80
N LEU A 349 8.31 -21.17 7.22
CA LEU A 349 8.69 -19.89 7.80
C LEU A 349 7.53 -18.91 7.79
N LEU A 350 6.75 -18.84 6.70
CA LEU A 350 5.56 -17.99 6.61
C LEU A 350 4.38 -18.46 7.49
N ARG A 351 4.48 -19.63 8.10
CA ARG A 351 3.54 -20.14 9.13
C ARG A 351 4.10 -20.00 10.55
N GLY A 352 5.38 -19.69 10.70
CA GLY A 352 6.07 -19.55 11.98
C GLY A 352 5.94 -18.15 12.55
N GLU A 353 5.50 -18.05 13.82
CA GLU A 353 5.34 -16.75 14.49
C GLU A 353 6.66 -15.97 14.57
N ALA A 354 7.78 -16.65 14.87
CA ALA A 354 9.08 -16.00 15.00
C ALA A 354 9.54 -15.35 13.68
N ALA A 355 9.51 -16.09 12.56
CA ALA A 355 9.91 -15.56 11.26
C ALA A 355 9.01 -14.41 10.79
N LEU A 356 7.70 -14.47 11.08
CA LEU A 356 6.78 -13.39 10.77
C LEU A 356 6.98 -12.18 11.71
N ALA A 357 7.28 -12.40 12.97
CA ALA A 357 7.62 -11.31 13.89
C ALA A 357 8.87 -10.56 13.41
N ASP A 358 9.93 -11.28 13.02
CA ASP A 358 11.15 -10.68 12.47
C ASP A 358 10.87 -9.94 11.14
N LEU A 359 9.99 -10.48 10.29
CA LEU A 359 9.60 -9.85 9.02
C LEU A 359 8.82 -8.54 9.23
N PHE A 360 8.08 -8.42 10.32
CA PHE A 360 7.30 -7.20 10.65
C PHE A 360 8.03 -6.24 11.59
N THR A 361 9.26 -6.58 12.02
CA THR A 361 10.07 -5.73 12.91
C THR A 361 11.17 -5.05 12.11
N ASP A 362 11.38 -3.76 12.35
CA ASP A 362 12.55 -3.08 11.84
C ASP A 362 13.82 -3.77 12.38
N VAL A 363 14.71 -4.17 11.47
CA VAL A 363 15.96 -4.85 11.85
C VAL A 363 16.78 -4.01 12.84
N TYR A 364 16.71 -2.67 12.75
CA TYR A 364 17.43 -1.79 13.68
C TYR A 364 16.81 -1.73 15.09
N ASP A 365 15.53 -2.08 15.20
CA ASP A 365 14.80 -2.11 16.48
C ASP A 365 14.83 -3.51 17.13
N SER A 366 15.39 -4.50 16.46
CA SER A 366 15.50 -5.87 16.98
C SER A 366 16.63 -6.00 18.00
N ASP A 367 16.33 -6.54 19.18
CA ASP A 367 17.32 -6.89 20.20
C ASP A 367 18.33 -7.97 19.71
N GLU A 368 17.97 -8.73 18.67
CA GLU A 368 18.81 -9.78 18.07
C GLU A 368 19.62 -9.28 16.87
N ALA A 369 19.55 -7.98 16.56
CA ALA A 369 20.29 -7.40 15.43
C ALA A 369 21.79 -7.57 15.56
N GLN A 370 22.39 -8.08 14.50
CA GLN A 370 23.82 -8.25 14.33
C GLN A 370 24.32 -7.35 13.20
N THR A 371 25.62 -7.06 13.17
CA THR A 371 26.22 -6.24 12.12
C THR A 371 27.27 -7.06 11.37
N ALA A 372 27.18 -7.02 10.03
CA ALA A 372 28.17 -7.66 9.15
C ALA A 372 28.33 -6.87 7.84
N LYS A 373 29.27 -7.33 7.03
CA LYS A 373 29.31 -6.94 5.62
C LYS A 373 28.25 -7.72 4.87
N LEU A 374 27.28 -7.03 4.27
CA LEU A 374 26.25 -7.63 3.43
C LEU A 374 26.56 -7.41 1.95
N VAL A 375 26.39 -8.48 1.18
CA VAL A 375 26.47 -8.44 -0.29
C VAL A 375 25.06 -8.70 -0.81
N TRP A 376 24.47 -7.68 -1.42
CA TRP A 376 23.15 -7.74 -1.99
C TRP A 376 23.20 -8.19 -3.44
N SER A 377 22.33 -9.11 -3.79
CA SER A 377 22.05 -9.56 -5.15
C SER A 377 20.53 -9.71 -5.27
N VAL A 378 19.87 -8.67 -5.73
CA VAL A 378 18.41 -8.59 -5.75
C VAL A 378 17.90 -8.64 -7.19
N PRO A 379 17.11 -9.66 -7.57
CA PRO A 379 16.55 -9.71 -8.92
C PRO A 379 15.56 -8.57 -9.13
N LYS A 380 15.53 -8.00 -10.33
CA LYS A 380 14.41 -7.17 -10.76
C LYS A 380 13.21 -8.08 -10.96
N PHE A 381 12.06 -7.68 -10.43
CA PHE A 381 10.85 -8.46 -10.56
C PHE A 381 9.62 -7.57 -10.80
N ASP A 382 8.63 -8.16 -11.43
CA ASP A 382 7.27 -7.62 -11.58
C ASP A 382 6.31 -8.74 -11.20
N VAL A 383 5.57 -8.54 -10.11
CA VAL A 383 4.66 -9.54 -9.55
C VAL A 383 3.28 -8.93 -9.38
N ASN A 384 2.28 -9.63 -9.86
CA ASN A 384 0.89 -9.33 -9.61
C ASN A 384 0.17 -10.57 -9.07
N SER A 385 -0.92 -10.35 -8.34
CA SER A 385 -1.74 -11.42 -7.77
C SER A 385 -3.21 -11.06 -7.84
N ASP A 386 -4.02 -12.07 -8.05
CA ASP A 386 -5.47 -12.05 -7.86
C ASP A 386 -5.80 -13.12 -6.82
N LEU A 387 -6.20 -12.69 -5.63
CA LEU A 387 -6.46 -13.56 -4.49
C LEU A 387 -7.96 -13.55 -4.18
N GLU A 388 -8.58 -14.73 -4.28
CA GLU A 388 -9.92 -14.96 -3.76
C GLU A 388 -9.82 -15.16 -2.24
N LEU A 389 -10.52 -14.33 -1.46
CA LEU A 389 -10.35 -14.26 0.00
C LEU A 389 -11.42 -14.98 0.80
N THR A 390 -12.54 -15.40 0.19
CA THR A 390 -13.69 -15.98 0.89
C THR A 390 -13.31 -17.17 1.77
N ASP A 391 -12.61 -18.14 1.19
CA ASP A 391 -12.19 -19.34 1.94
C ASP A 391 -11.16 -19.02 3.03
N ALA A 392 -10.28 -18.05 2.77
CA ALA A 392 -9.28 -17.62 3.75
C ALA A 392 -9.94 -16.90 4.92
N LEU A 393 -10.87 -15.97 4.67
CA LEU A 393 -11.60 -15.25 5.70
C LEU A 393 -12.52 -16.16 6.52
N ARG A 394 -13.22 -17.12 5.87
CA ARG A 394 -13.97 -18.16 6.59
C ARG A 394 -13.08 -18.96 7.54
N ALA A 395 -11.91 -19.36 7.09
CA ALA A 395 -10.96 -20.10 7.91
C ALA A 395 -10.34 -19.24 9.04
N LEU A 396 -10.38 -17.92 8.90
CA LEU A 396 -9.97 -16.93 9.92
C LEU A 396 -11.13 -16.49 10.83
N GLY A 397 -12.32 -17.13 10.71
CA GLY A 397 -13.47 -16.90 11.60
C GLY A 397 -14.52 -15.94 11.06
N VAL A 398 -14.34 -15.38 9.87
CA VAL A 398 -15.32 -14.48 9.25
C VAL A 398 -16.15 -15.26 8.23
N SER A 399 -17.29 -15.79 8.65
CA SER A 399 -18.17 -16.63 7.83
C SER A 399 -19.48 -15.95 7.44
N ASP A 400 -20.13 -15.29 8.39
CA ASP A 400 -21.51 -14.82 8.26
C ASP A 400 -21.70 -13.78 7.16
N VAL A 401 -20.65 -13.01 6.86
CA VAL A 401 -20.65 -12.05 5.76
C VAL A 401 -20.83 -12.72 4.38
N PHE A 402 -20.54 -14.02 4.27
CA PHE A 402 -20.67 -14.81 3.04
C PHE A 402 -21.89 -15.74 3.06
N ASP A 403 -22.61 -15.85 4.17
CA ASP A 403 -23.78 -16.71 4.31
C ASP A 403 -25.06 -15.91 4.07
N PHE A 404 -25.75 -16.27 3.01
CA PHE A 404 -26.99 -15.61 2.55
C PHE A 404 -28.18 -16.50 2.93
N ASP A 405 -28.64 -16.41 4.19
CA ASP A 405 -29.92 -17.03 4.63
C ASP A 405 -31.11 -16.05 4.59
#